data_1f9cf4a19fe185d0e7ed91c47b00b232
#
_entry.id   1f9cf4a19fe185d0e7ed91c47b00b232
#
_cell.length_a   1.000
_cell.length_b   1.000
_cell.length_c   1.000
_cell.angle_alpha   90.00
_cell.angle_beta   90.00
_cell.angle_gamma   90.00
#
_symmetry.space_group_name_H-M   'P 1'
#
loop_
_entity.id
_entity.type
_entity.pdbx_description
1 polymer ?
#
loop_
_entity_poly.entity_id
_entity_poly.type
_entity_poly.pdbx_seq_one_letter_code
_entity_poly.pdbx_strand_id
1 'polypeptide(L)'
;VPPDGGVELETFRRKKCGIRIADAPLEYDLVVAGGGIAGTVTALAAARLGLKSILLQDKPVPGGCNSSEIRVPLGGCTHIGKYPNIGNTVREIAPICLMPGAKAPECYEDTRKINAFHADCAGKAELRLNERVVSIETDPAEPSRITAVITRHTVSGKETRYRGRLFSDCTGDGF
;
A
#
# COMPACT_ATOMS: atom_id res chain seq x y z
N VAL A 1 15.76 -21.44 -5.68
CA VAL A 1 16.05 -20.15 -6.35
C VAL A 1 17.08 -19.45 -5.47
N PRO A 2 18.22 -18.97 -6.00
CA PRO A 2 19.19 -18.21 -5.22
C PRO A 2 18.51 -16.98 -4.62
N PRO A 3 18.90 -16.53 -3.42
CA PRO A 3 18.30 -15.34 -2.79
C PRO A 3 18.37 -14.07 -3.66
N ASP A 4 19.34 -14.01 -4.58
CA ASP A 4 19.57 -12.85 -5.46
C ASP A 4 18.92 -12.98 -6.84
N GLY A 5 18.32 -14.13 -7.17
CA GLY A 5 17.78 -14.41 -8.50
C GLY A 5 16.70 -13.44 -8.98
N GLY A 6 15.97 -12.84 -8.05
CA GLY A 6 14.96 -11.82 -8.37
C GLY A 6 15.57 -10.49 -8.81
N VAL A 7 16.63 -10.05 -8.14
CA VAL A 7 17.29 -8.77 -8.45
C VAL A 7 18.03 -8.86 -9.79
N GLU A 8 18.70 -9.99 -10.05
CA GLU A 8 19.37 -10.23 -11.34
C GLU A 8 18.38 -10.27 -12.50
N LEU A 9 17.23 -10.93 -12.32
CA LEU A 9 16.19 -11.02 -13.34
C LEU A 9 15.63 -9.65 -13.70
N GLU A 10 15.33 -8.81 -12.72
CA GLU A 10 14.80 -7.46 -12.94
C GLU A 10 15.85 -6.56 -13.62
N THR A 11 17.09 -6.65 -13.23
CA THR A 11 18.21 -5.92 -13.86
C THR A 11 18.37 -6.35 -15.33
N PHE A 12 18.35 -7.65 -15.59
CA PHE A 12 18.41 -8.20 -16.94
C PHE A 12 17.22 -7.71 -17.79
N ARG A 13 16.01 -7.77 -17.24
CA ARG A 13 14.78 -7.34 -17.91
C ARG A 13 14.85 -5.85 -18.27
N ARG A 14 15.24 -4.98 -17.33
CA ARG A 14 15.40 -3.54 -17.59
C ARG A 14 16.37 -3.27 -18.74
N LYS A 15 17.53 -3.94 -18.71
CA LYS A 15 18.52 -3.81 -19.77
C LYS A 15 18.01 -4.29 -21.11
N LYS A 16 17.36 -5.45 -21.18
CA LYS A 16 16.84 -6.02 -22.44
C LYS A 16 15.68 -5.23 -23.04
N CYS A 17 14.78 -4.72 -22.20
CA CYS A 17 13.59 -3.99 -22.66
C CYS A 17 13.81 -2.47 -22.73
N GLY A 18 14.99 -1.96 -22.44
CA GLY A 18 15.27 -0.52 -22.42
C GLY A 18 14.44 0.27 -21.40
N ILE A 19 14.04 -0.38 -20.30
CA ILE A 19 13.18 0.24 -19.30
C ILE A 19 14.00 1.25 -18.48
N ARG A 20 13.49 2.49 -18.41
CA ARG A 20 14.03 3.55 -17.57
C ARG A 20 13.17 3.70 -16.33
N ILE A 21 13.82 3.82 -15.17
CA ILE A 21 13.16 4.12 -13.92
C ILE A 21 13.01 5.65 -13.83
N ALA A 22 11.78 6.12 -13.69
CA ALA A 22 11.50 7.52 -13.42
C ALA A 22 11.52 7.78 -11.91
N ASP A 23 12.00 8.94 -11.48
CA ASP A 23 11.87 9.34 -10.08
C ASP A 23 10.46 9.92 -9.83
N ALA A 24 9.85 9.55 -8.71
CA ALA A 24 8.67 10.22 -8.22
C ALA A 24 9.02 11.69 -7.86
N PRO A 25 8.08 12.63 -8.06
CA PRO A 25 8.38 14.06 -7.90
C PRO A 25 8.63 14.47 -6.45
N LEU A 26 8.32 13.62 -5.49
CA LEU A 26 8.35 13.93 -4.07
C LEU A 26 9.08 12.83 -3.29
N GLU A 27 9.64 13.22 -2.14
CA GLU A 27 10.07 12.29 -1.09
C GLU A 27 8.98 12.19 -0.01
N TYR A 28 8.89 11.01 0.61
CA TYR A 28 7.87 10.69 1.59
C TYR A 28 8.48 10.40 2.96
N ASP A 29 7.74 10.71 4.02
CA ASP A 29 8.11 10.26 5.36
C ASP A 29 7.85 8.77 5.51
N LEU A 30 6.76 8.26 4.90
CA LEU A 30 6.40 6.85 4.90
C LEU A 30 5.95 6.38 3.53
N VAL A 31 6.58 5.32 3.04
CA VAL A 31 6.16 4.58 1.84
C VAL A 31 5.55 3.25 2.28
N VAL A 32 4.29 3.01 1.93
CA VAL A 32 3.56 1.78 2.26
C VAL A 32 3.38 0.95 1.00
N ALA A 33 3.93 -0.24 1.00
CA ALA A 33 3.75 -1.22 -0.07
C ALA A 33 2.58 -2.15 0.27
N GLY A 34 1.59 -2.24 -0.64
CA GLY A 34 0.41 -3.07 -0.47
C GLY A 34 -0.79 -2.33 0.13
N GLY A 35 -1.81 -2.13 -0.69
CA GLY A 35 -3.03 -1.38 -0.37
C GLY A 35 -4.18 -2.26 0.16
N GLY A 36 -3.88 -3.35 0.86
CA GLY A 36 -4.85 -4.04 1.69
C GLY A 36 -5.35 -3.16 2.84
N ILE A 37 -6.24 -3.69 3.69
CA ILE A 37 -6.77 -2.92 4.84
C ILE A 37 -5.63 -2.43 5.74
N ALA A 38 -4.65 -3.27 6.04
CA ALA A 38 -3.50 -2.91 6.88
C ALA A 38 -2.73 -1.71 6.29
N GLY A 39 -2.34 -1.77 5.02
CA GLY A 39 -1.60 -0.68 4.37
C GLY A 39 -2.43 0.60 4.23
N THR A 40 -3.72 0.47 3.89
CA THR A 40 -4.64 1.61 3.82
C THR A 40 -4.71 2.34 5.17
N VAL A 41 -4.92 1.61 6.26
CA VAL A 41 -4.98 2.19 7.61
C VAL A 41 -3.62 2.79 8.01
N THR A 42 -2.52 2.12 7.70
CA THR A 42 -1.17 2.61 8.01
C THR A 42 -0.89 3.96 7.33
N ALA A 43 -1.17 4.08 6.04
CA ALA A 43 -0.96 5.31 5.30
C ALA A 43 -1.85 6.46 5.81
N LEU A 44 -3.13 6.19 6.07
CA LEU A 44 -4.07 7.17 6.63
C LEU A 44 -3.67 7.62 8.03
N ALA A 45 -3.31 6.68 8.91
CA ALA A 45 -2.89 7.00 10.27
C ALA A 45 -1.62 7.86 10.27
N ALA A 46 -0.63 7.53 9.45
CA ALA A 46 0.59 8.33 9.29
C ALA A 46 0.28 9.77 8.84
N ALA A 47 -0.61 9.93 7.84
CA ALA A 47 -0.99 11.23 7.34
C ALA A 47 -1.73 12.07 8.40
N ARG A 48 -2.62 11.45 9.20
CA ARG A 48 -3.32 12.10 10.32
C ARG A 48 -2.37 12.55 11.42
N LEU A 49 -1.25 11.86 11.59
CA LEU A 49 -0.15 12.27 12.49
C LEU A 49 0.75 13.35 11.87
N GLY A 50 0.46 13.80 10.67
CA GLY A 50 1.16 14.89 10.00
C GLY A 50 2.29 14.44 9.08
N LEU A 51 2.53 13.14 8.92
CA LEU A 51 3.54 12.59 8.02
C LEU A 51 3.03 12.60 6.57
N LYS A 52 3.94 12.86 5.65
CA LYS A 52 3.69 12.70 4.22
C LYS A 52 3.82 11.23 3.84
N SER A 53 2.69 10.58 3.60
CA SER A 53 2.64 9.15 3.30
C SER A 53 2.19 8.87 1.87
N ILE A 54 2.64 7.75 1.33
CA ILE A 54 2.16 7.21 0.05
C ILE A 54 1.80 5.74 0.21
N LEU A 55 0.66 5.34 -0.36
CA LEU A 55 0.24 3.95 -0.48
C LEU A 55 0.38 3.48 -1.92
N LEU A 56 1.16 2.43 -2.11
CA LEU A 56 1.41 1.78 -3.40
C LEU A 56 0.61 0.48 -3.47
N GLN A 57 -0.37 0.40 -4.35
CA GLN A 57 -1.26 -0.75 -4.52
C GLN A 57 -1.14 -1.31 -5.94
N ASP A 58 -0.91 -2.60 -6.07
CA ASP A 58 -0.74 -3.30 -7.35
C ASP A 58 -2.03 -3.47 -8.16
N LYS A 59 -3.18 -3.27 -7.51
CA LYS A 59 -4.52 -3.42 -8.11
C LYS A 59 -5.18 -2.08 -8.42
N PRO A 60 -6.24 -2.07 -9.25
CA PRO A 60 -6.97 -0.85 -9.59
C PRO A 60 -7.84 -0.32 -8.43
N VAL A 61 -8.01 -1.09 -7.34
CA VAL A 61 -8.79 -0.71 -6.17
C VAL A 61 -8.04 -1.00 -4.88
N PRO A 62 -8.20 -0.18 -3.82
CA PRO A 62 -7.64 -0.44 -2.51
C PRO A 62 -8.50 -1.43 -1.71
N GLY A 63 -7.93 -2.03 -0.67
CA GLY A 63 -8.64 -2.91 0.26
C GLY A 63 -8.19 -4.36 0.22
N GLY A 64 -7.45 -4.77 -0.81
CA GLY A 64 -6.98 -6.15 -0.94
C GLY A 64 -8.12 -7.16 -0.98
N CYS A 65 -8.15 -8.12 -0.05
CA CYS A 65 -9.26 -9.07 0.04
C CYS A 65 -10.60 -8.39 0.34
N ASN A 66 -10.61 -7.28 1.09
CA ASN A 66 -11.79 -6.46 1.34
C ASN A 66 -11.94 -5.36 0.28
N SER A 67 -12.13 -5.75 -0.95
CA SER A 67 -12.36 -4.89 -2.11
C SER A 67 -13.47 -5.45 -2.99
N SER A 68 -13.93 -4.68 -3.95
CA SER A 68 -14.91 -5.15 -4.94
C SER A 68 -14.40 -6.29 -5.82
N GLU A 69 -13.08 -6.46 -5.94
CA GLU A 69 -12.48 -7.55 -6.72
C GLU A 69 -12.60 -8.92 -6.02
N ILE A 70 -12.30 -8.98 -4.71
CA ILE A 70 -12.24 -10.26 -3.97
C ILE A 70 -13.47 -10.48 -3.11
N ARG A 71 -14.04 -9.40 -2.54
CA ARG A 71 -15.31 -9.40 -1.78
C ARG A 71 -15.31 -10.24 -0.52
N VAL A 72 -14.20 -10.25 0.24
CA VAL A 72 -14.14 -10.85 1.56
C VAL A 72 -14.52 -9.79 2.61
N PRO A 73 -15.63 -9.97 3.33
CA PRO A 73 -16.04 -9.03 4.38
C PRO A 73 -15.03 -9.06 5.54
N LEU A 74 -14.85 -7.92 6.18
CA LEU A 74 -14.09 -7.87 7.43
C LEU A 74 -14.90 -8.52 8.55
N GLY A 75 -14.24 -9.40 9.30
CA GLY A 75 -14.77 -10.01 10.51
C GLY A 75 -13.85 -9.74 11.70
N GLY A 76 -14.29 -10.15 12.88
CA GLY A 76 -13.51 -10.09 14.11
C GLY A 76 -13.98 -9.02 15.10
N CYS A 77 -13.29 -8.96 16.24
CA CYS A 77 -13.61 -8.08 17.35
C CYS A 77 -12.45 -7.10 17.58
N THR A 78 -12.59 -5.86 17.14
CA THR A 78 -11.55 -4.82 17.25
C THR A 78 -11.74 -3.89 18.44
N HIS A 79 -12.84 -4.05 19.20
CA HIS A 79 -13.24 -3.18 20.32
C HIS A 79 -13.25 -3.90 21.68
N ILE A 80 -12.78 -5.14 21.71
CA ILE A 80 -12.69 -5.96 22.90
C ILE A 80 -11.24 -6.05 23.35
N GLY A 81 -10.99 -5.90 24.66
CA GLY A 81 -9.67 -6.07 25.26
C GLY A 81 -8.98 -4.75 25.63
N LYS A 82 -7.67 -4.82 25.80
CA LYS A 82 -6.84 -3.75 26.33
C LYS A 82 -6.79 -2.47 25.47
N TYR A 83 -7.02 -2.61 24.17
CA TYR A 83 -6.93 -1.50 23.20
C TYR A 83 -8.23 -1.36 22.40
N PRO A 84 -9.31 -0.83 22.99
CA PRO A 84 -10.64 -0.83 22.38
C PRO A 84 -10.75 0.06 21.14
N ASN A 85 -9.79 0.96 20.91
CA ASN A 85 -9.79 1.91 19.79
C ASN A 85 -8.93 1.49 18.61
N ILE A 86 -8.25 0.35 18.68
CA ILE A 86 -7.30 -0.08 17.64
C ILE A 86 -7.95 -0.26 16.24
N GLY A 87 -9.25 -0.53 16.21
CA GLY A 87 -10.01 -0.72 14.97
C GLY A 87 -10.76 0.50 14.46
N ASN A 88 -10.62 1.67 15.08
CA ASN A 88 -11.46 2.83 14.72
C ASN A 88 -11.26 3.25 13.25
N THR A 89 -10.04 3.40 12.79
CA THR A 89 -9.76 3.76 11.39
C THR A 89 -10.25 2.69 10.42
N VAL A 90 -10.15 1.42 10.78
CA VAL A 90 -10.69 0.33 9.95
C VAL A 90 -12.20 0.47 9.78
N ARG A 91 -12.94 0.81 10.83
CA ARG A 91 -14.40 0.99 10.76
C ARG A 91 -14.84 2.14 9.87
N GLU A 92 -14.03 3.18 9.78
CA GLU A 92 -14.30 4.31 8.90
C GLU A 92 -14.25 3.93 7.42
N ILE A 93 -13.26 3.12 7.04
CA ILE A 93 -12.97 2.77 5.66
C ILE A 93 -13.57 1.45 5.21
N ALA A 94 -13.87 0.55 6.15
CA ALA A 94 -14.40 -0.77 5.88
C ALA A 94 -15.31 -1.20 7.04
N PRO A 95 -16.63 -0.97 6.95
CA PRO A 95 -17.55 -1.39 7.99
C PRO A 95 -17.50 -2.90 8.18
N ILE A 96 -17.44 -3.32 9.44
CA ILE A 96 -17.43 -4.73 9.81
C ILE A 96 -18.82 -5.29 9.61
N CYS A 97 -18.97 -6.20 8.67
CA CYS A 97 -20.23 -6.90 8.38
C CYS A 97 -20.41 -8.09 9.31
N LEU A 98 -20.79 -7.83 10.56
CA LEU A 98 -21.01 -8.88 11.57
C LEU A 98 -22.47 -9.37 11.64
N MET A 99 -23.40 -8.73 10.91
CA MET A 99 -24.82 -9.03 11.04
C MET A 99 -25.33 -9.90 9.90
N PRO A 100 -26.12 -10.96 10.20
CA PRO A 100 -26.93 -11.63 9.19
C PRO A 100 -27.87 -10.60 8.54
N GLY A 101 -27.74 -10.40 7.23
CA GLY A 101 -28.56 -9.45 6.48
C GLY A 101 -27.89 -8.14 6.11
N ALA A 102 -26.64 -7.88 6.51
CA ALA A 102 -25.88 -6.76 5.99
C ALA A 102 -25.73 -6.90 4.46
N LYS A 103 -26.17 -5.87 3.72
CA LYS A 103 -26.12 -5.91 2.25
C LYS A 103 -24.69 -5.86 1.76
N ALA A 104 -24.32 -6.83 0.97
CA ALA A 104 -22.98 -7.08 0.48
C ALA A 104 -22.22 -5.86 -0.13
N PRO A 105 -22.82 -4.91 -0.84
CA PRO A 105 -22.07 -3.79 -1.44
C PRO A 105 -21.39 -2.89 -0.42
N GLU A 106 -21.99 -2.67 0.74
CA GLU A 106 -21.46 -1.76 1.77
C GLU A 106 -20.21 -2.31 2.47
N CYS A 107 -20.01 -3.63 2.43
CA CYS A 107 -18.89 -4.31 3.10
C CYS A 107 -17.56 -4.17 2.36
N TYR A 108 -17.56 -3.84 1.07
CA TYR A 108 -16.37 -3.81 0.21
C TYR A 108 -16.21 -2.49 -0.54
N GLU A 109 -16.82 -1.42 -0.06
CA GLU A 109 -16.91 -0.18 -0.80
C GLU A 109 -15.53 0.46 -1.01
N ASP A 110 -15.01 0.32 -2.23
CA ASP A 110 -13.71 0.86 -2.62
C ASP A 110 -13.71 2.39 -2.57
N THR A 111 -14.82 3.02 -2.94
CA THR A 111 -15.00 4.48 -2.93
C THR A 111 -14.78 5.08 -1.54
N ARG A 112 -15.23 4.41 -0.48
CA ARG A 112 -15.02 4.88 0.89
C ARG A 112 -13.53 4.92 1.24
N LYS A 113 -12.77 3.90 0.84
CA LYS A 113 -11.32 3.84 1.04
C LYS A 113 -10.60 4.94 0.25
N ILE A 114 -10.98 5.14 -1.01
CA ILE A 114 -10.43 6.20 -1.87
C ILE A 114 -10.74 7.59 -1.29
N ASN A 115 -11.99 7.81 -0.90
CA ASN A 115 -12.41 9.09 -0.35
C ASN A 115 -11.68 9.45 0.96
N ALA A 116 -11.32 8.46 1.78
CA ALA A 116 -10.54 8.72 3.00
C ALA A 116 -9.19 9.38 2.70
N PHE A 117 -8.52 9.02 1.59
CA PHE A 117 -7.29 9.70 1.16
C PHE A 117 -7.53 11.16 0.72
N HIS A 118 -8.69 11.45 0.14
CA HIS A 118 -9.01 12.80 -0.34
C HIS A 118 -9.55 13.72 0.75
N ALA A 119 -10.37 13.19 1.67
CA ALA A 119 -11.11 14.02 2.63
C ALA A 119 -10.31 14.38 3.89
N ASP A 120 -9.57 13.40 4.44
CA ASP A 120 -9.08 13.51 5.83
C ASP A 120 -7.61 13.89 5.95
N CYS A 121 -6.87 13.87 4.86
CA CYS A 121 -5.40 13.90 4.92
C CYS A 121 -4.76 15.20 4.46
N ALA A 122 -5.53 16.23 4.15
CA ALA A 122 -5.02 17.56 3.74
C ALA A 122 -3.86 17.50 2.73
N GLY A 123 -3.91 16.54 1.79
CA GLY A 123 -2.85 16.32 0.80
C GLY A 123 -1.60 15.59 1.33
N LYS A 124 -1.62 15.09 2.56
CA LYS A 124 -0.47 14.35 3.15
C LYS A 124 -0.48 12.86 2.86
N ALA A 125 -1.63 12.28 2.50
CA ALA A 125 -1.71 10.91 2.03
C ALA A 125 -1.90 10.87 0.52
N GLU A 126 -1.06 10.11 -0.16
CA GLU A 126 -1.16 9.85 -1.60
C GLU A 126 -1.49 8.37 -1.83
N LEU A 127 -2.44 8.10 -2.73
CA LEU A 127 -2.80 6.76 -3.17
C LEU A 127 -2.38 6.55 -4.62
N ARG A 128 -1.54 5.54 -4.86
CA ARG A 128 -1.16 5.09 -6.19
C ARG A 128 -1.66 3.68 -6.44
N LEU A 129 -2.58 3.56 -7.37
CA LEU A 129 -3.15 2.29 -7.82
C LEU A 129 -2.39 1.77 -9.04
N ASN A 130 -2.44 0.46 -9.26
CA ASN A 130 -1.71 -0.25 -10.32
C ASN A 130 -0.18 -0.14 -10.18
N GLU A 131 0.35 0.14 -9.01
CA GLU A 131 1.78 0.25 -8.71
C GLU A 131 2.24 -0.94 -7.86
N ARG A 132 2.83 -1.93 -8.53
CA ARG A 132 3.40 -3.11 -7.87
C ARG A 132 4.86 -2.85 -7.50
N VAL A 133 5.22 -3.02 -6.24
CA VAL A 133 6.63 -3.00 -5.81
C VAL A 133 7.34 -4.22 -6.42
N VAL A 134 8.48 -3.99 -7.06
CA VAL A 134 9.26 -5.03 -7.76
C VAL A 134 10.71 -5.10 -7.31
N SER A 135 11.22 -4.07 -6.65
CA SER A 135 12.55 -4.08 -6.05
C SER A 135 12.70 -2.95 -5.03
N ILE A 136 13.72 -3.08 -4.19
CA ILE A 136 14.13 -2.06 -3.23
C ILE A 136 15.51 -1.53 -3.58
N GLU A 137 15.84 -0.34 -3.13
CA GLU A 137 17.18 0.21 -3.13
C GLU A 137 17.61 0.44 -1.69
N THR A 138 18.86 0.09 -1.39
CA THR A 138 19.46 0.27 -0.06
C THR A 138 20.57 1.29 -0.10
N ASP A 139 20.96 1.80 1.07
CA ASP A 139 22.10 2.68 1.21
C ASP A 139 23.39 1.88 0.97
N PRO A 140 24.30 2.31 0.06
CA PRO A 140 25.56 1.61 -0.18
C PRO A 140 26.47 1.55 1.05
N ALA A 141 26.38 2.54 1.97
CA ALA A 141 27.16 2.57 3.20
C ALA A 141 26.51 1.75 4.33
N GLU A 142 25.19 1.56 4.28
CA GLU A 142 24.40 0.82 5.26
C GLU A 142 23.38 -0.09 4.54
N PRO A 143 23.76 -1.29 4.09
CA PRO A 143 22.89 -2.16 3.28
C PRO A 143 21.58 -2.60 3.97
N SER A 144 21.50 -2.50 5.29
CA SER A 144 20.27 -2.74 6.06
C SER A 144 19.24 -1.62 5.95
N ARG A 145 19.63 -0.44 5.44
CA ARG A 145 18.78 0.73 5.30
C ARG A 145 18.18 0.82 3.91
N ILE A 146 16.87 0.71 3.80
CA ILE A 146 16.13 0.95 2.57
C ILE A 146 16.07 2.46 2.32
N THR A 147 16.32 2.90 1.10
CA THR A 147 16.28 4.30 0.66
C THR A 147 15.17 4.57 -0.34
N ALA A 148 14.78 3.58 -1.12
CA ALA A 148 13.68 3.67 -2.08
C ALA A 148 13.06 2.31 -2.37
N VAL A 149 11.82 2.33 -2.88
CA VAL A 149 11.21 1.20 -3.56
C VAL A 149 11.01 1.54 -5.02
N ILE A 150 11.12 0.54 -5.88
CA ILE A 150 10.83 0.66 -7.30
C ILE A 150 9.54 -0.10 -7.58
N THR A 151 8.57 0.60 -8.17
CA THR A 151 7.34 0.00 -8.62
C THR A 151 7.35 -0.22 -10.12
N ARG A 152 6.45 -1.09 -10.55
CA ARG A 152 6.05 -1.25 -11.94
C ARG A 152 4.55 -1.03 -12.05
N HIS A 153 4.15 -0.09 -12.89
CA HIS A 153 2.75 0.12 -13.19
C HIS A 153 2.20 -1.10 -13.94
N THR A 154 1.19 -1.77 -13.39
CA THR A 154 0.73 -3.09 -13.83
C THR A 154 0.15 -3.10 -15.25
N VAL A 155 -0.37 -1.95 -15.72
CA VAL A 155 -0.95 -1.82 -17.06
C VAL A 155 0.08 -1.34 -18.08
N SER A 156 0.86 -0.29 -17.78
CA SER A 156 1.78 0.33 -18.75
C SER A 156 3.19 -0.26 -18.73
N GLY A 157 3.57 -0.98 -17.67
CA GLY A 157 4.92 -1.50 -17.48
C GLY A 157 5.97 -0.44 -17.12
N LYS A 158 5.60 0.82 -16.99
CA LYS A 158 6.51 1.91 -16.56
C LYS A 158 6.99 1.66 -15.16
N GLU A 159 8.24 2.00 -14.88
CA GLU A 159 8.82 1.87 -13.54
C GLU A 159 9.07 3.24 -12.91
N THR A 160 8.73 3.35 -11.61
CA THR A 160 8.87 4.57 -10.83
C THR A 160 9.59 4.26 -9.52
N ARG A 161 10.54 5.13 -9.16
CA ARG A 161 11.26 5.10 -7.88
C ARG A 161 10.56 6.02 -6.88
N TYR A 162 10.22 5.48 -5.72
CA TYR A 162 9.66 6.23 -4.59
C TYR A 162 10.66 6.24 -3.44
N ARG A 163 11.19 7.43 -3.10
CA ARG A 163 12.09 7.61 -1.97
C ARG A 163 11.32 7.88 -0.69
N GLY A 164 11.82 7.37 0.42
CA GLY A 164 11.18 7.55 1.73
C GLY A 164 12.16 7.43 2.89
N ARG A 165 11.72 7.92 4.03
CA ARG A 165 12.45 7.79 5.31
C ARG A 165 12.14 6.48 6.01
N LEU A 166 10.88 6.05 5.93
CA LEU A 166 10.35 4.81 6.51
C LEU A 166 9.61 4.02 5.43
N PHE A 167 9.64 2.70 5.56
CA PHE A 167 8.99 1.78 4.65
C PHE A 167 8.18 0.77 5.46
N SER A 168 6.97 0.45 4.97
CA SER A 168 6.10 -0.56 5.58
C SER A 168 5.68 -1.56 4.51
N ASP A 169 5.99 -2.84 4.73
CA ASP A 169 5.47 -3.92 3.90
C ASP A 169 4.10 -4.38 4.43
N CYS A 170 3.08 -4.18 3.62
CA CYS A 170 1.70 -4.60 3.83
C CYS A 170 1.19 -5.43 2.65
N THR A 171 2.08 -5.98 1.82
CA THR A 171 1.74 -6.74 0.61
C THR A 171 1.06 -8.06 0.94
N GLY A 172 1.35 -8.64 2.10
CA GLY A 172 0.95 -10.00 2.48
C GLY A 172 1.84 -11.09 1.86
N ASP A 173 2.70 -10.74 0.92
CA ASP A 173 3.61 -11.66 0.22
C ASP A 173 4.99 -11.73 0.90
N GLY A 174 5.37 -10.69 1.66
CA GLY A 174 6.67 -10.57 2.33
C GLY A 174 7.80 -10.35 1.34
N PHE A 175 7.94 -9.14 0.84
CA PHE A 175 9.03 -8.75 -0.07
C PHE A 175 10.34 -8.51 0.65
#